data_2db63f234eac2e63bfc331fd347e325a
#
_entry.id   2db63f234eac2e63bfc331fd347e325a
#
_cell.length_a   1.000
_cell.length_b   1.000
_cell.length_c   1.000
_cell.angle_alpha   90.00
_cell.angle_beta   90.00
_cell.angle_gamma   90.00
#
_symmetry.space_group_name_H-M   'P 1'
#
loop_
_entity.id
_entity.type
_entity.pdbx_description
1 polymer ?
#
loop_
_entity_poly.entity_id
_entity_poly.type
_entity_poly.pdbx_seq_one_letter_code
_entity_poly.pdbx_strand_id
1 'polypeptide(L)' 'MGGEQAAMVLSMVGDADPDEIRATYEAEGNPYYSTARLWDDGIIDPLDTRRVLALGLAAAANAPVPETTFGIFRM' A
#
# COMPACT_ATOMS: atom_id res chain seq x y z
N MET A 1 1.99 -6.20 -6.74
CA MET A 1 1.74 -6.64 -8.14
C MET A 1 0.64 -5.75 -8.70
N GLY A 2 0.84 -5.18 -9.87
CA GLY A 2 -0.19 -4.37 -10.53
C GLY A 2 -1.31 -5.21 -11.14
N GLY A 3 -2.45 -4.59 -11.46
CA GLY A 3 -3.63 -5.26 -11.99
C GLY A 3 -3.39 -6.01 -13.31
N GLU A 4 -2.61 -5.43 -14.21
CA GLU A 4 -2.24 -6.08 -15.48
C GLU A 4 -1.46 -7.38 -15.26
N GLN A 5 -0.47 -7.34 -14.38
CA GLN A 5 0.36 -8.50 -14.07
C GLN A 5 -0.44 -9.58 -13.32
N ALA A 6 -1.28 -9.18 -12.38
CA ALA A 6 -2.16 -10.09 -11.65
C ALA A 6 -3.15 -10.79 -12.59
N ALA A 7 -3.77 -10.05 -13.51
CA ALA A 7 -4.69 -10.59 -14.50
C ALA A 7 -4.00 -11.63 -15.39
N MET A 8 -2.78 -11.33 -15.84
CA MET A 8 -2.00 -12.24 -16.67
C MET A 8 -1.66 -13.53 -15.91
N VAL A 9 -1.14 -13.43 -14.71
CA VAL A 9 -0.73 -14.60 -13.91
C VAL A 9 -1.92 -15.48 -13.56
N LEU A 10 -3.01 -14.90 -13.07
CA LEU A 10 -4.20 -15.65 -12.66
C LEU A 10 -4.94 -16.29 -13.83
N SER A 11 -4.89 -15.69 -15.02
CA SER A 11 -5.43 -16.30 -16.22
C SER A 11 -4.63 -17.52 -16.71
N MET A 12 -3.32 -17.56 -16.39
CA MET A 12 -2.46 -18.71 -16.73
C MET A 12 -2.61 -19.87 -15.75
N VAL A 13 -2.91 -19.59 -14.49
CA VAL A 13 -2.91 -20.58 -13.39
C VAL A 13 -4.31 -21.10 -13.08
N GLY A 14 -5.37 -20.40 -13.50
CA GLY A 14 -6.75 -20.76 -13.22
C GLY A 14 -7.71 -20.27 -14.30
N ASP A 15 -8.99 -20.60 -14.16
CA ASP A 15 -10.08 -20.20 -15.07
C ASP A 15 -10.62 -18.80 -14.76
N ALA A 16 -9.81 -17.92 -14.19
CA ALA A 16 -10.24 -16.57 -13.85
C ALA A 16 -10.32 -15.68 -15.08
N ASP A 17 -11.38 -14.86 -15.16
CA ASP A 17 -11.53 -13.85 -16.21
C ASP A 17 -10.53 -12.72 -15.99
N PRO A 18 -9.58 -12.46 -16.93
CA PRO A 18 -8.60 -11.39 -16.78
C PRO A 18 -9.21 -10.01 -16.64
N ASP A 19 -10.34 -9.75 -17.30
CA ASP A 19 -11.00 -8.45 -17.26
C ASP A 19 -11.65 -8.19 -15.89
N GLU A 20 -12.22 -9.19 -15.27
CA GLU A 20 -12.79 -9.11 -13.94
C GLU A 20 -11.69 -8.86 -12.87
N ILE A 21 -10.57 -9.56 -12.98
CA ILE A 21 -9.42 -9.37 -12.10
C ILE A 21 -8.86 -7.96 -12.24
N ARG A 22 -8.68 -7.50 -13.47
CA ARG A 22 -8.18 -6.15 -13.75
C ARG A 22 -9.10 -5.09 -13.16
N ALA A 23 -10.41 -5.23 -13.33
CA ALA A 23 -11.41 -4.32 -12.77
C ALA A 23 -11.37 -4.29 -11.23
N THR A 24 -11.24 -5.44 -10.59
CA THR A 24 -11.10 -5.55 -9.13
C THR A 24 -9.83 -4.84 -8.63
N TYR A 25 -8.69 -5.07 -9.27
CA TYR A 25 -7.43 -4.41 -8.91
C TYR A 25 -7.48 -2.90 -9.11
N GLU A 26 -8.14 -2.41 -10.17
CA GLU A 26 -8.33 -0.98 -10.38
C GLU A 26 -9.19 -0.35 -9.29
N ALA A 27 -10.30 -0.99 -8.93
CA ALA A 27 -11.19 -0.49 -7.89
C ALA A 27 -10.53 -0.53 -6.51
N GLU A 28 -9.91 -1.65 -6.15
CA GLU A 28 -9.31 -1.85 -4.83
C GLU A 28 -7.90 -1.27 -4.67
N GLY A 29 -7.21 -1.01 -5.78
CA GLY A 29 -5.93 -0.34 -5.81
C GLY A 29 -6.01 1.19 -5.70
N ASN A 30 -7.21 1.75 -5.66
CA ASN A 30 -7.40 3.18 -5.50
C ASN A 30 -7.11 3.61 -4.06
N PRO A 31 -6.35 4.71 -3.82
CA PRO A 31 -6.05 5.18 -2.46
C PRO A 31 -7.29 5.54 -1.65
N TYR A 32 -8.38 5.99 -2.29
CA TYR A 32 -9.64 6.24 -1.60
C TYR A 32 -10.29 4.98 -1.05
N TYR A 33 -10.06 3.84 -1.70
CA TYR A 33 -10.55 2.55 -1.22
C TYR A 33 -9.89 2.16 0.11
N SER A 34 -8.58 2.26 0.21
CA SER A 34 -7.84 1.94 1.43
C SER A 34 -8.14 2.94 2.56
N THR A 35 -8.20 4.22 2.25
CA THR A 35 -8.50 5.27 3.23
C THR A 35 -9.92 5.14 3.79
N ALA A 36 -10.90 4.82 2.96
CA ALA A 36 -12.28 4.59 3.39
C ALA A 36 -12.40 3.41 4.38
N ARG A 37 -11.47 2.46 4.33
CA ARG A 37 -11.41 1.29 5.23
C ARG A 37 -10.46 1.46 6.40
N LEU A 38 -9.91 2.64 6.59
CA LEU A 38 -8.97 2.98 7.67
C LEU A 38 -7.70 2.09 7.65
N TRP A 39 -7.27 1.66 6.47
CA TRP A 39 -6.01 0.91 6.30
C TRP A 39 -4.78 1.80 6.30
N ASP A 40 -4.98 3.08 6.12
CA ASP A 40 -3.96 4.12 6.18
C ASP A 40 -4.52 5.37 6.89
N ASP A 41 -3.66 6.36 7.09
CA ASP A 41 -4.01 7.58 7.81
C ASP A 41 -4.59 8.69 6.91
N GLY A 42 -4.59 8.48 5.60
CA GLY A 42 -5.13 9.45 4.66
C GLY A 42 -4.37 9.50 3.34
N ILE A 43 -4.75 10.45 2.52
CA ILE A 43 -4.20 10.67 1.18
C ILE A 43 -3.50 12.01 1.17
N ILE A 44 -2.31 12.03 0.58
CA ILE A 44 -1.54 13.26 0.35
C ILE A 44 -1.39 13.52 -1.14
N ASP A 45 -1.20 14.80 -1.50
CA ASP A 45 -0.72 15.14 -2.84
C ASP A 45 0.72 14.62 -2.99
N PRO A 46 1.05 13.89 -4.07
CA PRO A 46 2.42 13.42 -4.31
C PRO A 46 3.48 14.54 -4.28
N LEU A 47 3.13 15.77 -4.62
CA LEU A 47 4.02 16.92 -4.52
C LEU A 47 4.39 17.28 -3.08
N ASP A 48 3.56 16.89 -2.11
CA ASP A 48 3.79 17.12 -0.67
C ASP A 48 4.57 15.99 0.01
N THR A 49 4.98 14.96 -0.71
CA THR A 49 5.64 13.77 -0.14
C THR A 49 6.82 14.12 0.75
N ARG A 50 7.71 14.98 0.28
CA ARG A 50 8.89 15.40 1.05
C ARG A 50 8.51 16.13 2.35
N ARG A 51 7.53 17.03 2.26
CA ARG A 51 7.06 17.80 3.43
C ARG A 51 6.42 16.89 4.47
N VAL A 52 5.56 15.98 4.05
CA VAL A 52 4.87 15.05 4.96
C VAL A 52 5.85 14.08 5.60
N LEU A 53 6.80 13.54 4.84
CA LEU A 53 7.86 12.67 5.38
C LEU A 53 8.74 13.42 6.38
N ALA A 54 9.15 14.65 6.07
CA ALA A 54 9.95 15.48 6.97
C ALA A 54 9.21 15.77 8.27
N LEU A 55 7.92 16.05 8.20
CA LEU A 55 7.08 16.27 9.37
C LEU A 55 6.97 15.02 10.24
N GLY A 56 6.72 13.87 9.61
CA GLY A 56 6.66 12.58 10.30
C GLY A 56 7.99 12.20 10.98
N LEU A 57 9.11 12.39 10.29
CA LEU A 57 10.44 12.16 10.86
C LEU A 57 10.78 13.12 12.01
N ALA A 58 10.39 14.38 11.87
CA ALA A 58 10.56 15.38 12.93
C ALA A 58 9.75 15.00 14.19
N ALA A 59 8.52 14.54 14.01
CA ALA A 59 7.69 14.04 15.11
C ALA A 59 8.31 12.80 15.77
N ALA A 60 8.78 11.84 14.96
CA ALA A 60 9.43 10.62 15.46
C ALA A 60 10.73 10.90 16.20
N ALA A 61 11.48 11.93 15.81
CA ALA A 61 12.75 12.33 16.46
C ALA A 61 12.56 12.90 17.87
N ASN A 62 11.33 13.21 18.29
CA ASN A 62 11.05 13.63 19.66
C ASN A 62 11.12 12.48 20.69
N ALA A 63 11.13 11.24 20.22
CA ALA A 63 11.27 10.07 21.09
C ALA A 63 12.68 9.47 20.93
N PRO A 64 13.25 8.87 21.98
CA PRO A 64 14.52 8.17 21.86
C PRO A 64 14.39 6.96 20.96
N VAL A 65 15.42 6.69 20.17
CA VAL A 65 15.44 5.47 19.32
C VAL A 65 15.57 4.25 20.25
N PRO A 66 14.62 3.32 20.22
CA PRO A 66 14.71 2.12 21.05
C PRO A 66 15.87 1.22 20.60
N GLU A 67 16.33 0.37 21.50
CA GLU A 67 17.32 -0.65 21.17
C GLU A 67 16.77 -1.57 20.07
N THR A 68 17.59 -1.84 19.06
CA THR A 68 17.18 -2.67 17.93
C THR A 68 16.99 -4.12 18.36
N THR A 69 15.82 -4.65 18.20
CA THR A 69 15.51 -6.06 18.39
C THR A 69 14.95 -6.64 17.09
N PHE A 70 15.28 -7.89 16.81
CA PHE A 70 14.76 -8.58 15.62
C PHE A 70 13.59 -9.45 16.01
N GLY A 71 12.47 -9.27 15.28
CA GLY A 71 11.27 -10.06 15.45
C GLY A 71 11.25 -11.30 14.54
N ILE A 72 10.30 -12.17 14.78
CA ILE A 72 9.99 -13.28 13.88
C ILE A 72 8.94 -12.77 12.89
N PHE A 73 9.31 -12.73 11.62
CA PHE A 73 8.40 -12.30 10.55
C PHE A 73 7.56 -13.49 10.08
N ARG A 74 6.24 -13.29 10.09
CA ARG A 74 5.28 -14.21 9.49
C ARG A 74 4.63 -13.52 8.31
N MET A 75 4.83 -14.07 7.15
CA MET A 75 4.21 -13.58 5.92
C MET A 75 3.34 -14.66 5.29
#